data_3b4022bc7538a464231bf9d36c874d71
#
_entry.id   3b4022bc7538a464231bf9d36c874d71
#
_cell.length_a   1.000
_cell.length_b   1.000
_cell.length_c   1.000
_cell.angle_alpha   90.00
_cell.angle_beta   90.00
_cell.angle_gamma   90.00
#
_symmetry.space_group_name_H-M   'P 1'
#
loop_
_entity.id
_entity.type
_entity.pdbx_description
1 polymer ?
#
loop_
_entity_poly.entity_id
_entity_poly.type
_entity_poly.pdbx_seq_one_letter_code
_entity_poly.pdbx_strand_id
1 'polypeptide(L)'
;MKSPLHPAQGFAIVTAIFLLVVLAALGAFIVTIFSHQQAGTGMDIQGVRAYQAARAGVDWGIYQIQATPAYNFSYGTPAVAVGNAPPNARACPASPASFVPPATTLAAFTVTVTCTATVDANNGPTVFRLVATACNEPAGGACPNNAPTSPDYVERRIEVTL
;
A
#
# COMPACT_ATOMS: atom_id res chain seq x y z
N MET A 1 -2.09 31.37 77.81
CA MET A 1 -3.13 31.80 76.81
C MET A 1 -2.88 31.02 75.54
N LYS A 2 -3.76 30.07 75.22
CA LYS A 2 -3.69 29.29 73.93
C LYS A 2 -4.64 29.95 72.92
N SER A 3 -4.12 30.46 71.83
CA SER A 3 -4.93 30.97 70.72
C SER A 3 -5.63 29.82 70.01
N PRO A 4 -6.92 29.89 69.73
CA PRO A 4 -7.60 28.88 68.95
C PRO A 4 -7.23 29.04 67.47
N LEU A 5 -6.65 28.00 66.89
CA LEU A 5 -6.43 27.87 65.46
C LEU A 5 -7.79 27.69 64.79
N HIS A 6 -8.25 28.66 64.02
CA HIS A 6 -9.44 28.55 63.21
C HIS A 6 -9.08 27.70 61.97
N PRO A 7 -9.75 26.58 61.74
CA PRO A 7 -9.52 25.84 60.51
C PRO A 7 -10.14 26.58 59.32
N ALA A 8 -9.32 27.01 58.40
CA ALA A 8 -9.78 27.54 57.09
C ALA A 8 -10.25 26.39 56.23
N GLN A 9 -11.47 25.85 56.46
CA GLN A 9 -12.01 24.65 55.85
C GLN A 9 -12.80 24.91 54.56
N GLY A 10 -13.07 26.18 54.17
CA GLY A 10 -13.96 26.47 53.03
C GLY A 10 -13.30 26.44 51.65
N PHE A 11 -12.02 26.67 51.54
CA PHE A 11 -11.34 26.85 50.25
C PHE A 11 -10.84 25.54 49.63
N ALA A 12 -10.54 24.53 50.43
CA ALA A 12 -9.96 23.27 49.95
C ALA A 12 -10.91 22.45 49.07
N ILE A 13 -12.21 22.47 49.37
CA ILE A 13 -13.20 21.68 48.60
C ILE A 13 -13.40 22.27 47.18
N VAL A 14 -13.48 23.57 47.07
CA VAL A 14 -13.64 24.26 45.76
C VAL A 14 -12.43 24.00 44.86
N THR A 15 -11.23 24.10 45.44
CA THR A 15 -9.99 23.81 44.72
C THR A 15 -9.89 22.35 44.27
N ALA A 16 -10.31 21.42 45.15
CA ALA A 16 -10.33 19.99 44.83
C ALA A 16 -11.30 19.68 43.65
N ILE A 17 -12.50 20.22 43.69
CA ILE A 17 -13.48 20.06 42.59
C ILE A 17 -12.96 20.68 41.30
N PHE A 18 -12.38 21.86 41.36
CA PHE A 18 -11.79 22.53 40.19
C PHE A 18 -10.67 21.66 39.58
N LEU A 19 -9.75 21.13 40.37
CA LEU A 19 -8.67 20.27 39.91
C LEU A 19 -9.22 18.97 39.28
N LEU A 20 -10.24 18.36 39.88
CA LEU A 20 -10.88 17.17 39.33
C LEU A 20 -11.49 17.43 37.95
N VAL A 21 -12.21 18.55 37.78
CA VAL A 21 -12.82 18.91 36.50
C VAL A 21 -11.76 19.19 35.44
N VAL A 22 -10.70 19.91 35.78
CA VAL A 22 -9.58 20.18 34.86
C VAL A 22 -8.86 18.90 34.45
N LEU A 23 -8.57 18.02 35.39
CA LEU A 23 -7.92 16.72 35.11
C LEU A 23 -8.80 15.83 34.27
N ALA A 24 -10.13 15.79 34.53
CA ALA A 24 -11.06 15.03 33.73
C ALA A 24 -11.15 15.56 32.29
N ALA A 25 -11.18 16.89 32.10
CA ALA A 25 -11.19 17.51 30.79
C ALA A 25 -9.90 17.22 30.00
N LEU A 26 -8.73 17.32 30.66
CA LEU A 26 -7.45 16.98 30.04
C LEU A 26 -7.38 15.50 29.67
N GLY A 27 -7.85 14.60 30.55
CA GLY A 27 -7.91 13.18 30.29
C GLY A 27 -8.77 12.84 29.04
N ALA A 28 -9.97 13.44 28.95
CA ALA A 28 -10.84 13.26 27.79
C ALA A 28 -10.17 13.77 26.50
N PHE A 29 -9.48 14.90 26.54
CA PHE A 29 -8.78 15.46 25.39
C PHE A 29 -7.62 14.55 24.93
N ILE A 30 -6.84 14.00 25.86
CA ILE A 30 -5.75 13.08 25.56
C ILE A 30 -6.30 11.83 24.85
N VAL A 31 -7.38 11.23 25.35
CA VAL A 31 -7.98 10.03 24.76
C VAL A 31 -8.43 10.27 23.31
N THR A 32 -9.01 11.42 23.01
CA THR A 32 -9.41 11.75 21.63
C THR A 32 -8.22 11.86 20.68
N ILE A 33 -7.11 12.48 21.10
CA ILE A 33 -5.89 12.57 20.30
C ILE A 33 -5.31 11.17 20.02
N PHE A 34 -5.21 10.34 21.04
CA PHE A 34 -4.68 8.97 20.87
C PHE A 34 -5.51 8.13 19.91
N SER A 35 -6.83 8.24 19.94
CA SER A 35 -7.72 7.51 19.04
C SER A 35 -7.46 7.89 17.56
N HIS A 36 -7.28 9.18 17.27
CA HIS A 36 -6.96 9.64 15.91
C HIS A 36 -5.57 9.19 15.44
N GLN A 37 -4.58 9.20 16.32
CA GLN A 37 -3.23 8.73 15.97
C GLN A 37 -3.19 7.23 15.67
N GLN A 38 -3.92 6.41 16.40
CA GLN A 38 -3.97 4.95 16.16
C GLN A 38 -4.59 4.62 14.81
N ALA A 39 -5.65 5.32 14.40
CA ALA A 39 -6.28 5.12 13.09
C ALA A 39 -5.31 5.47 11.94
N GLY A 40 -4.55 6.56 12.05
CA GLY A 40 -3.56 6.96 11.05
C GLY A 40 -2.42 5.94 10.91
N THR A 41 -1.90 5.43 12.00
CA THR A 41 -0.79 4.44 11.99
C THR A 41 -1.20 3.13 11.28
N GLY A 42 -2.44 2.69 11.44
CA GLY A 42 -2.95 1.49 10.75
C GLY A 42 -2.94 1.65 9.23
N MET A 43 -3.38 2.79 8.72
CA MET A 43 -3.38 3.09 7.28
C MET A 43 -1.97 3.24 6.71
N ASP A 44 -1.04 3.83 7.47
CA ASP A 44 0.35 3.95 7.05
C ASP A 44 1.02 2.60 6.88
N ILE A 45 0.82 1.67 7.81
CA ILE A 45 1.35 0.30 7.71
C ILE A 45 0.76 -0.41 6.48
N GLN A 46 -0.53 -0.28 6.23
CA GLN A 46 -1.16 -0.85 5.05
C GLN A 46 -0.63 -0.22 3.77
N GLY A 47 -0.41 1.10 3.75
CA GLY A 47 0.20 1.82 2.65
C GLY A 47 1.60 1.31 2.30
N VAL A 48 2.43 1.06 3.32
CA VAL A 48 3.78 0.49 3.13
C VAL A 48 3.71 -0.94 2.60
N ARG A 49 2.79 -1.77 3.11
CA ARG A 49 2.60 -3.15 2.61
C ARG A 49 2.11 -3.16 1.16
N ALA A 50 1.15 -2.30 0.81
CA ALA A 50 0.69 -2.16 -0.58
C ALA A 50 1.83 -1.73 -1.52
N TYR A 51 2.71 -0.82 -1.07
CA TYR A 51 3.90 -0.42 -1.82
C TYR A 51 4.87 -1.60 -2.02
N GLN A 52 5.13 -2.39 -0.98
CA GLN A 52 5.97 -3.58 -1.07
C GLN A 52 5.35 -4.62 -2.02
N ALA A 53 4.04 -4.80 -1.99
CA ALA A 53 3.34 -5.68 -2.92
C ALA A 53 3.46 -5.19 -4.37
N ALA A 54 3.27 -3.89 -4.63
CA ALA A 54 3.46 -3.31 -5.96
C ALA A 54 4.91 -3.46 -6.44
N ARG A 55 5.91 -3.28 -5.55
CA ARG A 55 7.32 -3.51 -5.87
C ARG A 55 7.59 -4.96 -6.25
N ALA A 56 7.03 -5.93 -5.51
CA ALA A 56 7.15 -7.33 -5.88
C ALA A 56 6.55 -7.61 -7.28
N GLY A 57 5.47 -6.89 -7.65
CA GLY A 57 4.91 -6.93 -9.00
C GLY A 57 5.88 -6.42 -10.08
N VAL A 58 6.58 -5.32 -9.80
CA VAL A 58 7.62 -4.80 -10.71
C VAL A 58 8.76 -5.80 -10.85
N ASP A 59 9.28 -6.33 -9.74
CA ASP A 59 10.37 -7.30 -9.74
C ASP A 59 9.98 -8.57 -10.52
N TRP A 60 8.74 -9.05 -10.33
CA TRP A 60 8.18 -10.14 -11.12
C TRP A 60 8.13 -9.80 -12.61
N GLY A 61 7.63 -8.62 -12.98
CA GLY A 61 7.53 -8.18 -14.37
C GLY A 61 8.90 -8.05 -15.05
N ILE A 62 9.90 -7.49 -14.35
CA ILE A 62 11.29 -7.41 -14.82
C ILE A 62 11.86 -8.82 -15.07
N TYR A 63 11.64 -9.73 -14.10
CA TYR A 63 12.07 -11.11 -14.25
C TYR A 63 11.46 -11.78 -15.48
N GLN A 64 10.16 -11.57 -15.71
CA GLN A 64 9.46 -12.14 -16.88
C GLN A 64 10.03 -11.62 -18.21
N ILE A 65 10.38 -10.34 -18.29
CA ILE A 65 11.00 -9.75 -19.48
C ILE A 65 12.43 -10.30 -19.70
N GLN A 66 13.16 -10.54 -18.61
CA GLN A 66 14.54 -11.00 -18.66
C GLN A 66 14.67 -12.54 -18.75
N ALA A 67 13.70 -13.26 -18.25
CA ALA A 67 13.64 -14.72 -18.38
C ALA A 67 13.55 -15.09 -19.86
N THR A 68 14.17 -16.20 -20.23
CA THR A 68 14.37 -16.68 -21.61
C THR A 68 13.20 -16.42 -22.57
N PRO A 69 13.47 -15.99 -23.79
CA PRO A 69 12.50 -15.38 -24.70
C PRO A 69 11.34 -16.30 -25.17
N ALA A 70 11.34 -17.55 -24.78
CA ALA A 70 10.34 -18.52 -25.27
C ALA A 70 9.14 -18.73 -24.34
N TYR A 71 9.21 -18.36 -23.07
CA TYR A 71 8.16 -18.72 -22.11
C TYR A 71 7.83 -17.60 -21.14
N ASN A 72 6.57 -17.29 -21.03
CA ASN A 72 6.04 -16.56 -19.91
C ASN A 72 6.03 -17.49 -18.67
N PHE A 73 6.84 -17.20 -17.70
CA PHE A 73 7.11 -18.06 -16.55
C PHE A 73 5.87 -18.40 -15.71
N SER A 74 4.81 -17.60 -15.78
CA SER A 74 3.61 -17.79 -14.99
C SER A 74 2.79 -19.02 -15.36
N TYR A 75 2.74 -19.42 -16.63
CA TYR A 75 1.77 -20.46 -17.05
C TYR A 75 2.23 -21.30 -18.25
N GLY A 76 3.51 -21.28 -18.61
CA GLY A 76 4.00 -22.06 -19.75
C GLY A 76 3.51 -21.58 -21.10
N THR A 77 2.91 -20.41 -21.17
CA THR A 77 2.48 -19.80 -22.43
C THR A 77 3.64 -19.08 -23.09
N PRO A 78 3.78 -19.19 -24.44
CA PRO A 78 4.80 -18.45 -25.16
C PRO A 78 4.66 -16.95 -24.94
N ALA A 79 5.78 -16.26 -24.73
CA ALA A 79 5.77 -14.80 -24.70
C ALA A 79 5.21 -14.26 -26.03
N VAL A 80 4.29 -13.31 -25.93
CA VAL A 80 3.74 -12.66 -27.13
C VAL A 80 4.85 -11.82 -27.75
N ALA A 81 5.31 -12.21 -28.93
CA ALA A 81 6.27 -11.43 -29.70
C ALA A 81 5.63 -10.08 -30.09
N VAL A 82 6.33 -8.99 -29.83
CA VAL A 82 5.89 -7.65 -30.22
C VAL A 82 6.41 -7.37 -31.64
N GLY A 83 5.51 -7.38 -32.61
CA GLY A 83 5.84 -7.05 -33.99
C GLY A 83 6.79 -8.05 -34.68
N ASN A 84 7.58 -7.59 -35.64
CA ASN A 84 8.59 -8.36 -36.38
C ASN A 84 9.90 -8.56 -35.60
N ALA A 85 9.83 -8.71 -34.28
CA ALA A 85 11.01 -8.88 -33.47
C ALA A 85 11.72 -10.19 -33.81
N PRO A 86 13.08 -10.22 -33.79
CA PRO A 86 13.85 -11.43 -34.00
C PRO A 86 13.46 -12.50 -32.98
N PRO A 87 13.64 -13.81 -33.28
CA PRO A 87 13.16 -14.92 -32.47
C PRO A 87 13.70 -14.95 -31.02
N ASN A 88 14.69 -14.11 -30.72
CA ASN A 88 15.29 -13.95 -29.39
C ASN A 88 14.95 -12.61 -28.74
N ALA A 89 13.99 -11.84 -29.29
CA ALA A 89 13.63 -10.56 -28.70
C ALA A 89 12.88 -10.77 -27.38
N ARG A 90 13.22 -9.95 -26.42
CA ARG A 90 12.48 -9.88 -25.17
C ARG A 90 11.06 -9.38 -25.44
N ALA A 91 10.10 -9.94 -24.75
CA ALA A 91 8.69 -9.60 -24.91
C ALA A 91 8.02 -9.34 -23.56
N CYS A 92 6.92 -8.59 -23.57
CA CYS A 92 6.07 -8.45 -22.41
C CYS A 92 5.51 -9.81 -21.96
N PRO A 93 5.41 -10.07 -20.65
CA PRO A 93 4.59 -11.17 -20.14
C PRO A 93 3.12 -10.99 -20.52
N ALA A 94 2.30 -12.02 -20.30
CA ALA A 94 0.86 -11.87 -20.43
C ALA A 94 0.38 -10.69 -19.61
N SER A 95 -0.34 -9.76 -20.24
CA SER A 95 -0.70 -8.48 -19.64
C SER A 95 -2.18 -8.19 -19.91
N PRO A 96 -2.98 -7.84 -18.89
CA PRO A 96 -2.62 -7.76 -17.48
C PRO A 96 -2.43 -9.14 -16.82
N ALA A 97 -1.51 -9.23 -15.85
CA ALA A 97 -1.34 -10.39 -15.00
C ALA A 97 -1.64 -10.02 -13.55
N SER A 98 -2.51 -10.78 -12.89
CA SER A 98 -2.88 -10.52 -11.49
C SER A 98 -2.54 -11.72 -10.62
N PHE A 99 -1.96 -11.47 -9.45
CA PHE A 99 -1.58 -12.50 -8.47
C PHE A 99 -1.52 -11.92 -7.05
N VAL A 100 -1.54 -12.83 -6.08
CA VAL A 100 -1.27 -12.50 -4.68
C VAL A 100 0.20 -12.83 -4.40
N PRO A 101 1.00 -11.90 -3.86
CA PRO A 101 2.39 -12.19 -3.51
C PRO A 101 2.48 -13.34 -2.51
N PRO A 102 3.46 -14.27 -2.62
CA PRO A 102 3.54 -15.46 -1.77
C PRO A 102 3.95 -15.16 -0.32
N ALA A 103 4.41 -13.94 -0.02
CA ALA A 103 4.76 -13.53 1.33
C ALA A 103 3.50 -13.37 2.21
N THR A 104 3.47 -14.02 3.36
CA THR A 104 2.31 -14.01 4.28
C THR A 104 1.91 -12.60 4.72
N THR A 105 2.87 -11.68 4.85
CA THR A 105 2.63 -10.27 5.21
C THR A 105 1.97 -9.46 4.10
N LEU A 106 1.99 -9.96 2.87
CA LEU A 106 1.43 -9.33 1.67
C LEU A 106 0.20 -10.07 1.13
N ALA A 107 -0.21 -11.18 1.77
CA ALA A 107 -1.31 -12.03 1.31
C ALA A 107 -2.68 -11.32 1.24
N ALA A 108 -2.83 -10.18 1.92
CA ALA A 108 -4.04 -9.34 1.86
C ALA A 108 -4.09 -8.45 0.61
N PHE A 109 -3.05 -8.46 -0.22
CA PHE A 109 -2.96 -7.59 -1.40
C PHE A 109 -2.95 -8.41 -2.68
N THR A 110 -3.73 -7.95 -3.65
CA THR A 110 -3.64 -8.41 -5.04
C THR A 110 -2.78 -7.43 -5.82
N VAL A 111 -1.90 -7.95 -6.66
CA VAL A 111 -1.05 -7.17 -7.54
C VAL A 111 -1.46 -7.43 -8.98
N THR A 112 -1.69 -6.38 -9.73
CA THR A 112 -1.91 -6.43 -11.18
C THR A 112 -0.76 -5.75 -11.89
N VAL A 113 -0.11 -6.49 -12.78
CA VAL A 113 1.02 -6.00 -13.57
C VAL A 113 0.58 -5.85 -15.01
N THR A 114 0.79 -4.67 -15.57
CA THR A 114 0.62 -4.40 -17.01
C THR A 114 1.97 -4.08 -17.63
N CYS A 115 2.20 -4.62 -18.81
CA CYS A 115 3.40 -4.39 -19.59
C CYS A 115 3.04 -3.88 -20.97
N THR A 116 3.74 -2.85 -21.42
CA THR A 116 3.70 -2.36 -22.80
C THR A 116 5.12 -2.32 -23.34
N ALA A 117 5.31 -2.82 -24.55
CA ALA A 117 6.59 -2.79 -25.24
C ALA A 117 6.48 -1.85 -26.44
N THR A 118 7.43 -0.96 -26.57
CA THR A 118 7.54 -0.04 -27.73
C THR A 118 8.84 -0.34 -28.44
N VAL A 119 8.72 -0.74 -29.71
CA VAL A 119 9.88 -1.03 -30.58
C VAL A 119 10.19 0.24 -31.37
N ASP A 120 11.47 0.61 -31.42
CA ASP A 120 11.90 1.70 -32.29
C ASP A 120 11.74 1.32 -33.77
N ALA A 121 11.20 2.25 -34.58
CA ALA A 121 10.96 2.07 -36.02
C ALA A 121 12.24 1.76 -36.83
N ASN A 122 13.42 2.07 -36.30
CA ASN A 122 14.73 1.87 -36.93
C ASN A 122 15.50 0.65 -36.41
N ASN A 123 14.82 -0.40 -35.92
CA ASN A 123 15.45 -1.57 -35.28
C ASN A 123 16.27 -1.23 -34.03
N GLY A 124 15.95 -0.12 -33.37
CA GLY A 124 16.52 0.25 -32.08
C GLY A 124 16.05 -0.66 -30.93
N PRO A 125 16.52 -0.37 -29.71
CA PRO A 125 16.15 -1.17 -28.54
C PRO A 125 14.65 -1.09 -28.26
N THR A 126 14.08 -2.19 -27.80
CA THR A 126 12.71 -2.22 -27.30
C THR A 126 12.67 -1.63 -25.89
N VAL A 127 11.80 -0.64 -25.71
CA VAL A 127 11.53 -0.03 -24.40
C VAL A 127 10.30 -0.68 -23.78
N PHE A 128 10.46 -1.19 -22.57
CA PHE A 128 9.37 -1.79 -21.81
C PHE A 128 8.88 -0.83 -20.73
N ARG A 129 7.58 -0.64 -20.65
CA ARG A 129 6.91 0.08 -19.59
C ARG A 129 6.11 -0.91 -18.77
N LEU A 130 6.51 -1.09 -17.51
CA LEU A 130 5.83 -1.90 -16.52
C LEU A 130 5.06 -1.01 -15.55
N VAL A 131 3.81 -1.36 -15.29
CA VAL A 131 2.99 -0.75 -14.25
C VAL A 131 2.46 -1.83 -13.35
N ALA A 132 2.85 -1.80 -12.09
CA ALA A 132 2.35 -2.68 -11.05
C ALA A 132 1.43 -1.90 -10.10
N THR A 133 0.19 -2.36 -9.96
CA THR A 133 -0.81 -1.79 -9.06
C THR A 133 -1.18 -2.84 -8.02
N ALA A 134 -1.03 -2.51 -6.75
CA ALA A 134 -1.40 -3.36 -5.62
C ALA A 134 -2.55 -2.74 -4.84
N CYS A 135 -3.57 -3.53 -4.50
CA CYS A 135 -4.69 -3.09 -3.68
C CYS A 135 -5.18 -4.21 -2.75
N ASN A 136 -5.83 -3.83 -1.66
CA ASN A 136 -6.39 -4.76 -0.67
C ASN A 136 -7.85 -5.18 -0.98
N GLU A 137 -8.52 -4.51 -1.90
CA GLU A 137 -9.89 -4.82 -2.34
C GLU A 137 -9.92 -4.86 -3.88
N PRO A 138 -9.52 -5.99 -4.51
CA PRO A 138 -9.48 -6.09 -5.96
C PRO A 138 -10.89 -6.18 -6.56
N ALA A 139 -11.12 -5.52 -7.69
CA ALA A 139 -12.33 -5.66 -8.48
C ALA A 139 -12.16 -6.80 -9.50
N GLY A 140 -12.98 -7.84 -9.39
CA GLY A 140 -12.87 -9.00 -10.30
C GLY A 140 -11.51 -9.72 -10.23
N GLY A 141 -10.81 -9.64 -9.09
CA GLY A 141 -9.49 -10.24 -8.89
C GLY A 141 -8.33 -9.41 -9.43
N ALA A 142 -8.56 -8.15 -9.83
CA ALA A 142 -7.54 -7.25 -10.36
C ALA A 142 -7.57 -5.88 -9.66
N CYS A 143 -6.43 -5.20 -9.65
CA CYS A 143 -6.26 -3.81 -9.24
C CYS A 143 -5.97 -2.91 -10.46
N PRO A 144 -6.41 -1.65 -10.46
CA PRO A 144 -7.12 -0.95 -9.40
C PRO A 144 -8.59 -1.36 -9.26
N ASN A 145 -9.19 -1.05 -8.08
CA ASN A 145 -10.63 -1.06 -7.90
C ASN A 145 -11.15 0.38 -8.02
N ASN A 146 -11.90 0.65 -9.10
CA ASN A 146 -12.43 1.99 -9.37
C ASN A 146 -13.68 2.35 -8.55
N ALA A 147 -14.22 1.38 -7.79
CA ALA A 147 -15.40 1.57 -6.94
C ALA A 147 -15.23 0.80 -5.61
N PRO A 148 -14.22 1.16 -4.79
CA PRO A 148 -14.00 0.48 -3.51
C PRO A 148 -15.15 0.77 -2.56
N THR A 149 -15.52 -0.23 -1.76
CA THR A 149 -16.60 -0.15 -0.78
C THR A 149 -16.07 0.04 0.65
N SER A 150 -14.84 -0.35 0.90
CA SER A 150 -14.20 -0.24 2.21
C SER A 150 -13.59 1.16 2.42
N PRO A 151 -13.81 1.79 3.60
CA PRO A 151 -13.09 3.01 3.97
C PRO A 151 -11.58 2.76 4.17
N ASP A 152 -11.18 1.50 4.36
CA ASP A 152 -9.79 1.08 4.52
C ASP A 152 -9.14 0.65 3.20
N TYR A 153 -9.72 1.07 2.06
CA TYR A 153 -9.13 0.79 0.76
C TYR A 153 -7.77 1.46 0.63
N VAL A 154 -6.79 0.64 0.28
CA VAL A 154 -5.42 1.09 0.04
C VAL A 154 -4.95 0.57 -1.31
N GLU A 155 -4.43 1.49 -2.10
CA GLU A 155 -3.83 1.20 -3.41
C GLU A 155 -2.46 1.86 -3.51
N ARG A 156 -1.53 1.17 -4.15
CA ARG A 156 -0.24 1.73 -4.56
C ARG A 156 0.10 1.30 -5.97
N ARG A 157 0.61 2.23 -6.74
CA ARG A 157 1.02 2.02 -8.12
C ARG A 157 2.49 2.41 -8.28
N ILE A 158 3.24 1.54 -8.93
CA ILE A 158 4.64 1.77 -9.31
C ILE A 158 4.75 1.58 -10.82
N GLU A 159 5.47 2.47 -11.45
CA GLU A 159 5.74 2.44 -12.87
C GLU A 159 7.26 2.47 -13.10
N VAL A 160 7.73 1.59 -13.98
CA VAL A 160 9.14 1.47 -14.34
C VAL A 160 9.25 1.35 -15.86
N THR A 161 10.25 2.02 -16.41
CA THR A 161 10.64 1.91 -17.82
C THR A 161 12.03 1.28 -17.90
N LEU A 162 12.19 0.29 -18.78
CA LEU A 162 13.40 -0.51 -18.98
C LEU A 162 13.89 -0.41 -20.42
#